data_1bc6ce24047027ddb2f72add71e8218f
#
_entry.id   1bc6ce24047027ddb2f72add71e8218f
#
_cell.length_a   1.000
_cell.length_b   1.000
_cell.length_c   1.000
_cell.angle_alpha   90.00
_cell.angle_beta   90.00
_cell.angle_gamma   90.00
#
_symmetry.space_group_name_H-M   'P 1'
#
loop_
_entity.id
_entity.type
_entity.pdbx_description
1 polymer ?
#
loop_
_entity_poly.entity_id
_entity_poly.type
_entity_poly.pdbx_seq_one_letter_code
_entity_poly.pdbx_strand_id
1 'polypeptide(L)'
;MKLFFIFRRLRSYKYFLFLLFSFSIISQKSISCEAQYLKKEKLFVENKLSKNKELFLVELAKNNYERQKGLQCKKKLKKNEGMLFIWYDEDYRSFWMKNTVIPLDLIFINSSLEVIEVYFDARPFSEKSIRSEKRAKFVLELNAGVFKELGFDIGDKIIF
;
A
#
# COMPACT_ATOMS: atom_id res chain seq x y z
N MET A 1 -60.83 -32.34 -42.95
CA MET A 1 -60.47 -32.88 -41.63
C MET A 1 -58.96 -32.99 -41.53
N LYS A 2 -58.24 -31.89 -41.31
CA LYS A 2 -56.78 -31.82 -41.02
C LYS A 2 -56.39 -30.37 -40.75
N LEU A 3 -56.88 -29.77 -39.66
CA LEU A 3 -56.43 -28.41 -39.28
C LEU A 3 -56.49 -28.20 -37.75
N PHE A 4 -56.34 -29.23 -36.94
CA PHE A 4 -56.47 -29.10 -35.47
C PHE A 4 -55.21 -29.53 -34.67
N PHE A 5 -54.07 -29.75 -35.33
CA PHE A 5 -52.89 -30.31 -34.61
C PHE A 5 -51.68 -29.37 -34.50
N ILE A 6 -51.76 -28.09 -34.92
CA ILE A 6 -50.60 -27.21 -34.94
C ILE A 6 -50.53 -26.26 -33.74
N PHE A 7 -51.59 -26.07 -32.97
CA PHE A 7 -51.61 -25.05 -31.89
C PHE A 7 -51.20 -25.52 -30.48
N ARG A 8 -50.76 -26.78 -30.33
CA ARG A 8 -50.46 -27.33 -28.99
C ARG A 8 -48.96 -27.32 -28.64
N ARG A 9 -48.08 -26.86 -29.55
CA ARG A 9 -46.60 -26.90 -29.32
C ARG A 9 -45.94 -25.57 -28.97
N LEU A 10 -46.72 -24.49 -28.93
CA LEU A 10 -46.14 -23.13 -28.68
C LEU A 10 -46.31 -22.64 -27.23
N ARG A 11 -46.90 -23.44 -26.34
CA ARG A 11 -47.12 -23.02 -24.95
C ARG A 11 -45.98 -23.34 -23.99
N SER A 12 -45.01 -24.12 -24.43
CA SER A 12 -43.88 -24.57 -23.62
C SER A 12 -42.65 -23.63 -23.69
N TYR A 13 -42.55 -22.82 -24.75
CA TYR A 13 -41.38 -21.95 -24.93
C TYR A 13 -41.40 -20.65 -24.07
N LYS A 14 -42.57 -20.21 -23.64
CA LYS A 14 -42.69 -19.00 -22.78
C LYS A 14 -42.10 -19.19 -21.36
N TYR A 15 -42.16 -20.41 -20.84
CA TYR A 15 -41.63 -20.72 -19.51
C TYR A 15 -40.15 -21.06 -19.51
N PHE A 16 -39.63 -21.53 -20.67
CA PHE A 16 -38.21 -21.84 -20.82
C PHE A 16 -37.33 -20.58 -20.94
N LEU A 17 -37.84 -19.53 -21.58
CA LEU A 17 -37.16 -18.23 -21.65
C LEU A 17 -37.17 -17.46 -20.32
N PHE A 18 -38.17 -17.72 -19.44
CA PHE A 18 -38.22 -17.07 -18.13
C PHE A 18 -37.26 -17.70 -17.10
N LEU A 19 -36.88 -18.97 -17.28
CA LEU A 19 -35.92 -19.66 -16.41
C LEU A 19 -34.47 -19.36 -16.72
N LEU A 20 -34.15 -18.83 -17.91
CA LEU A 20 -32.79 -18.44 -18.29
C LEU A 20 -32.42 -17.00 -17.85
N PHE A 21 -33.40 -16.20 -17.44
CA PHE A 21 -33.17 -14.81 -17.02
C PHE A 21 -33.00 -14.63 -15.49
N SER A 22 -33.23 -15.68 -14.70
CA SER A 22 -33.14 -15.62 -13.25
C SER A 22 -31.77 -16.04 -12.67
N PHE A 23 -30.76 -16.30 -13.53
CA PHE A 23 -29.50 -16.87 -13.04
C PHE A 23 -28.27 -15.98 -13.24
N SER A 24 -28.43 -14.67 -13.32
CA SER A 24 -27.29 -13.76 -13.52
C SER A 24 -27.29 -12.55 -12.61
N ILE A 25 -27.68 -12.71 -11.35
CA ILE A 25 -27.23 -11.80 -10.28
C ILE A 25 -26.14 -12.56 -9.52
N ILE A 26 -25.03 -12.83 -10.18
CA ILE A 26 -23.78 -13.02 -9.48
C ILE A 26 -23.45 -11.64 -8.93
N SER A 27 -23.80 -11.42 -7.66
CA SER A 27 -23.29 -10.27 -6.91
C SER A 27 -21.77 -10.29 -7.03
N GLN A 28 -21.23 -9.48 -7.93
CA GLN A 28 -19.80 -9.18 -7.93
C GLN A 28 -19.55 -8.47 -6.61
N LYS A 29 -19.17 -9.26 -5.60
CA LYS A 29 -18.62 -8.75 -4.36
C LYS A 29 -17.42 -7.91 -4.76
N SER A 30 -17.57 -6.60 -4.82
CA SER A 30 -16.45 -5.70 -5.02
C SER A 30 -15.45 -6.04 -3.94
N ILE A 31 -14.29 -6.55 -4.32
CA ILE A 31 -13.19 -6.78 -3.40
C ILE A 31 -12.75 -5.40 -2.96
N SER A 32 -13.30 -4.93 -1.83
CA SER A 32 -12.86 -3.68 -1.22
C SER A 32 -11.41 -3.85 -0.80
N CYS A 33 -10.59 -2.90 -1.20
CA CYS A 33 -9.22 -2.85 -0.73
C CYS A 33 -9.23 -2.55 0.78
N GLU A 34 -8.67 -3.44 1.59
CA GLU A 34 -8.65 -3.31 3.04
C GLU A 34 -7.25 -2.93 3.52
N ALA A 35 -7.17 -1.90 4.37
CA ALA A 35 -5.90 -1.47 4.96
C ALA A 35 -5.49 -2.43 6.09
N GLN A 36 -4.18 -2.66 6.24
CA GLN A 36 -3.65 -3.28 7.45
C GLN A 36 -3.43 -2.22 8.54
N TYR A 37 -3.46 -2.68 9.79
CA TYR A 37 -3.10 -1.90 10.96
C TYR A 37 -2.19 -2.72 11.85
N LEU A 38 -0.92 -2.30 11.95
CA LEU A 38 0.09 -2.97 12.74
C LEU A 38 0.33 -2.23 14.06
N LYS A 39 1.01 -2.90 15.00
CA LYS A 39 1.42 -2.28 16.25
C LYS A 39 2.34 -1.10 15.95
N LYS A 40 2.03 0.07 16.53
CA LYS A 40 2.87 1.28 16.42
C LYS A 40 3.94 1.30 17.49
N GLU A 41 5.14 1.71 17.08
CA GLU A 41 6.28 1.96 17.95
C GLU A 41 6.78 3.38 17.77
N LYS A 42 7.48 3.88 18.79
CA LYS A 42 8.14 5.18 18.73
C LYS A 42 9.44 5.07 17.94
N LEU A 43 9.62 6.00 17.04
CA LEU A 43 10.83 6.16 16.25
C LEU A 43 11.22 7.63 16.26
N PHE A 44 12.50 7.94 16.48
CA PHE A 44 13.03 9.27 16.35
C PHE A 44 13.89 9.38 15.11
N VAL A 45 13.77 10.49 14.40
CA VAL A 45 14.75 10.90 13.38
C VAL A 45 15.60 11.99 14.01
N GLU A 46 16.91 11.79 14.06
CA GLU A 46 17.89 12.76 14.59
C GLU A 46 18.65 13.41 13.45
N ASN A 47 18.57 14.74 13.36
CA ASN A 47 19.36 15.50 12.40
C ASN A 47 20.86 15.45 12.74
N LYS A 48 21.68 15.10 11.77
CA LYS A 48 23.14 14.90 11.94
C LYS A 48 23.88 16.14 12.42
N LEU A 49 23.41 17.34 12.04
CA LEU A 49 24.08 18.62 12.34
C LEU A 49 23.53 19.24 13.62
N SER A 50 22.22 19.49 13.67
CA SER A 50 21.57 20.21 14.78
C SER A 50 21.33 19.32 16.01
N LYS A 51 21.37 17.99 15.85
CA LYS A 51 20.99 17.00 16.89
C LYS A 51 19.54 17.07 17.33
N ASN A 52 18.72 17.87 16.65
CA ASN A 52 17.28 17.89 16.89
C ASN A 52 16.68 16.54 16.54
N LYS A 53 15.66 16.14 17.34
CA LYS A 53 14.97 14.86 17.17
C LYS A 53 13.49 15.11 16.99
N GLU A 54 12.91 14.43 16.01
CA GLU A 54 11.46 14.39 15.80
C GLU A 54 10.92 13.00 16.04
N LEU A 55 9.78 12.95 16.74
CA LEU A 55 9.11 11.70 17.10
C LEU A 55 8.05 11.31 16.05
N PHE A 56 8.18 10.11 15.54
CA PHE A 56 7.18 9.45 14.72
C PHE A 56 6.59 8.23 15.43
N LEU A 57 5.31 7.96 15.17
CA LEU A 57 4.64 6.73 15.56
C LEU A 57 4.52 5.85 14.31
N VAL A 58 5.34 4.82 14.22
CA VAL A 58 5.45 4.01 13.01
C VAL A 58 4.89 2.61 13.22
N GLU A 59 4.14 2.13 12.25
CA GLU A 59 3.77 0.72 12.16
C GLU A 59 4.98 -0.09 11.66
N LEU A 60 5.19 -1.29 12.22
CA LEU A 60 6.36 -2.11 11.88
C LEU A 60 5.98 -3.25 10.92
N ALA A 61 6.41 -3.18 9.68
CA ALA A 61 6.26 -4.25 8.69
C ALA A 61 7.48 -5.18 8.71
N LYS A 62 7.34 -6.35 9.37
CA LYS A 62 8.46 -7.26 9.67
C LYS A 62 8.49 -8.51 8.79
N ASN A 63 7.36 -8.97 8.28
CA ASN A 63 7.29 -10.15 7.42
C ASN A 63 6.91 -9.80 5.98
N ASN A 64 7.00 -10.78 5.08
CA ASN A 64 6.76 -10.55 3.65
C ASN A 64 5.34 -10.04 3.36
N TYR A 65 4.32 -10.57 4.04
CA TYR A 65 2.95 -10.13 3.85
C TYR A 65 2.76 -8.68 4.28
N GLU A 66 3.24 -8.30 5.47
CA GLU A 66 3.16 -6.93 6.00
C GLU A 66 3.87 -5.94 5.09
N ARG A 67 5.08 -6.29 4.61
CA ARG A 67 5.84 -5.45 3.68
C ARG A 67 5.17 -5.32 2.32
N GLN A 68 4.63 -6.42 1.78
CA GLN A 68 3.91 -6.37 0.51
C GLN A 68 2.63 -5.53 0.60
N LYS A 69 1.95 -5.60 1.74
CA LYS A 69 0.73 -4.83 1.99
C LYS A 69 1.03 -3.35 2.24
N GLY A 70 2.03 -3.03 3.04
CA GLY A 70 2.45 -1.66 3.30
C GLY A 70 1.29 -0.74 3.71
N LEU A 71 1.29 0.49 3.22
CA LEU A 71 0.25 1.50 3.45
C LEU A 71 -0.91 1.43 2.44
N GLN A 72 -1.03 0.33 1.68
CA GLN A 72 -2.14 0.16 0.74
C GLN A 72 -3.49 0.33 1.44
N CYS A 73 -4.42 0.98 0.76
CA CYS A 73 -5.81 1.20 1.18
C CYS A 73 -5.99 2.05 2.44
N LYS A 74 -4.91 2.54 3.06
CA LYS A 74 -5.01 3.56 4.10
C LYS A 74 -5.44 4.88 3.48
N LYS A 75 -6.52 5.44 4.02
CA LYS A 75 -7.09 6.71 3.53
C LYS A 75 -6.35 7.94 4.05
N LYS A 76 -5.73 7.83 5.24
CA LYS A 76 -5.07 8.94 5.94
C LYS A 76 -3.87 8.41 6.74
N LEU A 77 -2.83 9.24 6.82
CA LEU A 77 -1.68 9.09 7.69
C LEU A 77 -1.48 10.44 8.39
N LYS A 78 -1.36 10.45 9.72
CA LYS A 78 -1.07 11.72 10.44
C LYS A 78 0.35 12.18 10.11
N LYS A 79 0.63 13.49 10.25
CA LYS A 79 1.94 14.07 9.91
C LYS A 79 3.11 13.37 10.62
N ASN A 80 2.91 12.96 11.88
CA ASN A 80 3.90 12.26 12.69
C ASN A 80 3.71 10.73 12.71
N GLU A 81 3.00 10.16 11.74
CA GLU A 81 2.82 8.72 11.59
C GLU A 81 3.51 8.22 10.33
N GLY A 82 3.91 6.95 10.34
CA GLY A 82 4.56 6.31 9.21
C GLY A 82 4.50 4.79 9.29
N MET A 83 5.25 4.14 8.40
CA MET A 83 5.50 2.71 8.45
C MET A 83 7.00 2.44 8.26
N LEU A 84 7.56 1.62 9.15
CA LEU A 84 8.94 1.16 9.07
C LEU A 84 8.96 -0.28 8.56
N PHE A 85 9.53 -0.47 7.39
CA PHE A 85 9.79 -1.77 6.79
C PHE A 85 11.13 -2.28 7.28
N ILE A 86 11.17 -3.53 7.77
CA ILE A 86 12.34 -4.14 8.38
C ILE A 86 12.67 -5.42 7.65
N TRP A 87 13.94 -5.57 7.20
CA TRP A 87 14.48 -6.81 6.67
C TRP A 87 15.59 -7.34 7.57
N TYR A 88 15.86 -8.63 7.42
CA TYR A 88 16.96 -9.29 8.12
C TYR A 88 18.32 -8.85 7.54
N ASP A 89 18.39 -8.74 6.24
CA ASP A 89 19.57 -8.39 5.45
C ASP A 89 19.56 -6.94 4.94
N GLU A 90 20.68 -6.51 4.45
CA GLU A 90 20.85 -5.24 3.75
C GLU A 90 20.99 -5.51 2.24
N ASP A 91 20.01 -5.08 1.45
CA ASP A 91 19.96 -5.32 0.00
C ASP A 91 19.22 -4.19 -0.73
N TYR A 92 19.24 -4.20 -2.07
CA TYR A 92 18.42 -3.29 -2.87
C TYR A 92 16.94 -3.53 -2.63
N ARG A 93 16.21 -2.45 -2.38
CA ARG A 93 14.77 -2.52 -2.08
C ARG A 93 13.97 -1.97 -3.24
N SER A 94 12.80 -2.55 -3.46
CA SER A 94 11.89 -2.15 -4.53
C SER A 94 10.50 -1.97 -3.97
N PHE A 95 9.89 -0.83 -4.29
CA PHE A 95 8.57 -0.43 -3.85
C PHE A 95 7.68 -0.06 -5.04
N TRP A 96 6.42 0.06 -4.80
CA TRP A 96 5.42 0.60 -5.70
C TRP A 96 4.32 1.29 -4.89
N MET A 97 3.50 2.10 -5.55
CA MET A 97 2.37 2.80 -4.91
C MET A 97 1.02 2.18 -5.27
N LYS A 98 1.01 0.88 -5.65
CA LYS A 98 -0.23 0.16 -5.97
C LYS A 98 -1.21 0.23 -4.79
N ASN A 99 -2.47 0.62 -5.06
CA ASN A 99 -3.52 0.79 -4.06
C ASN A 99 -3.16 1.74 -2.90
N THR A 100 -2.13 2.57 -3.04
CA THR A 100 -1.72 3.55 -2.04
C THR A 100 -2.19 4.93 -2.48
N VAL A 101 -3.14 5.51 -1.72
CA VAL A 101 -3.81 6.78 -2.03
C VAL A 101 -3.05 7.99 -1.47
N ILE A 102 -2.17 7.77 -0.49
CA ILE A 102 -1.40 8.81 0.19
C ILE A 102 -0.08 9.01 -0.57
N PRO A 103 0.30 10.23 -0.99
CA PRO A 103 1.65 10.49 -1.50
C PRO A 103 2.67 10.32 -0.37
N LEU A 104 3.80 9.67 -0.65
CA LEU A 104 4.77 9.26 0.36
C LEU A 104 6.20 9.68 0.02
N ASP A 105 7.00 9.97 1.06
CA ASP A 105 8.46 9.94 0.98
C ASP A 105 8.94 8.55 1.44
N LEU A 106 9.85 7.93 0.68
CA LEU A 106 10.49 6.67 1.02
C LEU A 106 11.93 6.95 1.43
N ILE A 107 12.23 6.74 2.71
CA ILE A 107 13.53 7.01 3.32
C ILE A 107 14.26 5.67 3.50
N PHE A 108 15.32 5.45 2.73
CA PHE A 108 16.14 4.24 2.76
C PHE A 108 17.22 4.37 3.82
N ILE A 109 17.38 3.34 4.65
CA ILE A 109 18.21 3.38 5.86
C ILE A 109 19.07 2.11 5.89
N ASN A 110 20.36 2.27 6.19
CA ASN A 110 21.33 1.17 6.28
C ASN A 110 21.25 0.44 7.64
N SER A 111 22.09 -0.59 7.79
CA SER A 111 22.19 -1.37 9.03
C SER A 111 22.75 -0.57 10.22
N SER A 112 23.42 0.55 9.98
CA SER A 112 23.91 1.48 11.01
C SER A 112 22.87 2.54 11.41
N LEU A 113 21.61 2.36 10.95
CA LEU A 113 20.48 3.27 11.21
C LEU A 113 20.68 4.68 10.63
N GLU A 114 21.47 4.81 9.57
CA GLU A 114 21.73 6.07 8.89
C GLU A 114 20.91 6.15 7.60
N VAL A 115 20.31 7.30 7.34
CA VAL A 115 19.61 7.60 6.08
C VAL A 115 20.64 7.67 4.94
N ILE A 116 20.47 6.83 3.94
CA ILE A 116 21.40 6.69 2.82
C ILE A 116 20.84 7.20 1.49
N GLU A 117 19.51 7.25 1.37
CA GLU A 117 18.82 7.67 0.16
C GLU A 117 17.39 8.07 0.51
N VAL A 118 16.79 9.02 -0.23
CA VAL A 118 15.40 9.41 -0.09
C VAL A 118 14.76 9.52 -1.48
N TYR A 119 13.62 8.87 -1.67
CA TYR A 119 12.74 9.07 -2.82
C TYR A 119 11.56 9.94 -2.38
N PHE A 120 11.52 11.17 -2.86
CA PHE A 120 10.48 12.13 -2.48
C PHE A 120 9.25 12.02 -3.36
N ASP A 121 8.09 12.30 -2.78
CA ASP A 121 6.81 12.47 -3.45
C ASP A 121 6.42 11.29 -4.36
N ALA A 122 6.49 10.09 -3.82
CA ALA A 122 6.04 8.89 -4.53
C ALA A 122 4.56 9.04 -4.88
N ARG A 123 4.28 9.03 -6.19
CA ARG A 123 2.95 9.32 -6.74
C ARG A 123 1.93 8.25 -6.39
N PRO A 124 0.77 8.61 -5.82
CA PRO A 124 -0.31 7.67 -5.52
C PRO A 124 -0.70 6.81 -6.73
N PHE A 125 -1.06 5.55 -6.47
CA PHE A 125 -1.49 4.56 -7.44
C PHE A 125 -0.49 4.19 -8.53
N SER A 126 0.75 4.70 -8.50
CA SER A 126 1.77 4.34 -9.47
C SER A 126 2.22 2.89 -9.26
N GLU A 127 2.16 2.08 -10.32
CA GLU A 127 2.72 0.73 -10.32
C GLU A 127 4.16 0.69 -10.86
N LYS A 128 4.73 1.87 -11.18
CA LYS A 128 6.14 1.97 -11.56
C LYS A 128 7.02 1.62 -10.34
N SER A 129 7.99 0.74 -10.56
CA SER A 129 8.95 0.35 -9.53
C SER A 129 9.81 1.55 -9.10
N ILE A 130 9.87 1.76 -7.78
CA ILE A 130 10.80 2.66 -7.09
C ILE A 130 11.88 1.77 -6.49
N ARG A 131 13.06 1.76 -7.09
CA ARG A 131 14.18 0.91 -6.66
C ARG A 131 15.26 1.76 -6.02
N SER A 132 15.74 1.33 -4.86
CA SER A 132 16.90 1.98 -4.22
C SER A 132 18.15 1.81 -5.05
N GLU A 133 19.01 2.84 -5.07
CA GLU A 133 20.33 2.82 -5.68
C GLU A 133 21.39 2.23 -4.72
N LYS A 134 21.08 2.22 -3.43
CA LYS A 134 21.92 1.69 -2.36
C LYS A 134 21.24 0.53 -1.65
N ARG A 135 22.02 -0.34 -1.04
CA ARG A 135 21.50 -1.41 -0.20
C ARG A 135 20.96 -0.83 1.10
N ALA A 136 19.73 -1.20 1.48
CA ALA A 136 19.06 -0.74 2.68
C ALA A 136 18.56 -1.91 3.51
N LYS A 137 18.64 -1.78 4.82
CA LYS A 137 18.08 -2.74 5.79
C LYS A 137 16.67 -2.34 6.21
N PHE A 138 16.40 -1.03 6.24
CA PHE A 138 15.11 -0.48 6.61
C PHE A 138 14.64 0.52 5.55
N VAL A 139 13.31 0.69 5.46
CA VAL A 139 12.72 1.80 4.72
C VAL A 139 11.63 2.40 5.57
N LEU A 140 11.67 3.73 5.76
CA LEU A 140 10.64 4.49 6.48
C LEU A 140 9.77 5.21 5.45
N GLU A 141 8.47 4.94 5.47
CA GLU A 141 7.47 5.68 4.70
C GLU A 141 6.81 6.74 5.58
N LEU A 142 6.82 7.98 5.13
CA LEU A 142 6.14 9.14 5.74
C LEU A 142 5.25 9.82 4.70
N ASN A 143 4.32 10.69 5.14
CA ASN A 143 3.64 11.59 4.20
C ASN A 143 4.66 12.39 3.38
N ALA A 144 4.38 12.56 2.08
CA ALA A 144 5.24 13.33 1.19
C ALA A 144 5.48 14.74 1.71
N GLY A 145 6.74 15.18 1.63
CA GLY A 145 7.20 16.51 2.05
C GLY A 145 7.53 16.66 3.52
N VAL A 146 7.06 15.74 4.41
CA VAL A 146 7.29 15.86 5.86
C VAL A 146 8.77 15.77 6.20
N PHE A 147 9.50 14.85 5.58
CA PHE A 147 10.93 14.65 5.85
C PHE A 147 11.73 15.94 5.56
N LYS A 148 11.49 16.54 4.39
CA LYS A 148 12.14 17.80 3.99
C LYS A 148 11.69 19.01 4.84
N GLU A 149 10.39 19.10 5.15
CA GLU A 149 9.84 20.21 5.96
C GLU A 149 10.48 20.27 7.34
N LEU A 150 10.81 19.13 7.94
CA LEU A 150 11.48 19.02 9.23
C LEU A 150 13.00 19.19 9.14
N GLY A 151 13.55 19.47 7.96
CA GLY A 151 14.97 19.72 7.74
C GLY A 151 15.85 18.49 7.81
N PHE A 152 15.28 17.31 7.56
CA PHE A 152 16.02 16.05 7.50
C PHE A 152 16.61 15.77 6.11
N ASP A 153 17.72 15.04 6.09
CA ASP A 153 18.45 14.72 4.87
C ASP A 153 19.28 13.43 5.01
N ILE A 154 19.93 13.04 3.93
CA ILE A 154 20.91 11.93 3.90
C ILE A 154 22.00 12.15 4.95
N GLY A 155 22.29 11.09 5.70
CA GLY A 155 23.24 11.07 6.84
C GLY A 155 22.59 11.32 8.19
N ASP A 156 21.29 11.64 8.27
CA ASP A 156 20.55 11.68 9.51
C ASP A 156 20.34 10.27 10.08
N LYS A 157 20.06 10.16 11.38
CA LYS A 157 19.96 8.86 12.05
C LYS A 157 18.56 8.56 12.54
N ILE A 158 18.24 7.27 12.52
CA ILE A 158 17.01 6.72 13.10
C ILE A 158 17.35 6.12 14.45
N ILE A 159 16.46 6.31 15.43
CA ILE A 159 16.56 5.75 16.78
C ILE A 159 15.21 5.13 17.14
N PHE A 160 15.14 3.83 17.43
CA PHE A 160 13.91 3.11 17.83
C PHE A 160 14.19 1.90 18.71
#